data_b7d1516aa93d5351f827a36378c2dc66
#
_entry.id   b7d1516aa93d5351f827a36378c2dc66
#
_cell.length_a   1.000
_cell.length_b   1.000
_cell.length_c   1.000
_cell.angle_alpha   90.00
_cell.angle_beta   90.00
_cell.angle_gamma   90.00
#
_symmetry.space_group_name_H-M   'P 1'
#
loop_
_entity.id
_entity.type
_entity.pdbx_description
1 polymer ?
#
loop_
_entity_poly.entity_id
_entity_poly.type
_entity_poly.pdbx_seq_one_letter_code
_entity_poly.pdbx_strand_id
1 'polypeptide(L)'
;MAGGPTTPQLIAAVGAAGGLGSLGAALLAPAAIASAAEAIRGLSNRPFGINLFVLPPPDAPAARLRPALERLAPFHAELGLPPPQVPASFGADPEAQIDAVLAAAPAVVSTHFGPPPPRLLAGCRARGIAVFATATTADEASALEAAGVDAIVAQGAEAGGHRGTFLAPSAAAALGTMVLVPAIADRVGIPVIAAGGIMDGRGIRAALALGASAVQMGTAFLACPEAGTHPAHKAALAADGADTMVTRGVTGRPARGLRNRLLETLDGDAERALDYPVQNVLSSGLRGAAARAGRADLMAMWAGQGHAQARAEPAGVLVARWASEAGLEIP
;
A
#
# COMPACT_ATOMS: atom_id res chain seq x y z
N MET A 1 -1.39 3.00 2.94
CA MET A 1 -2.30 1.87 2.63
C MET A 1 -3.46 2.43 1.78
N ALA A 2 -3.38 2.27 0.46
CA ALA A 2 -4.44 2.71 -0.45
C ALA A 2 -5.72 1.87 -0.26
N GLY A 3 -6.89 2.45 -0.62
CA GLY A 3 -8.17 1.76 -0.54
C GLY A 3 -8.94 1.93 0.78
N GLY A 4 -8.64 2.98 1.54
CA GLY A 4 -9.46 3.42 2.67
C GLY A 4 -8.83 3.35 4.07
N PRO A 5 -7.88 2.45 4.38
CA PRO A 5 -7.35 2.35 5.75
C PRO A 5 -6.67 3.63 6.27
N THR A 6 -5.99 4.41 5.41
CA THR A 6 -5.34 5.66 5.81
C THR A 6 -6.32 6.82 5.78
N THR A 7 -7.00 7.06 6.91
CA THR A 7 -7.90 8.20 7.11
C THR A 7 -7.12 9.45 7.55
N PRO A 8 -7.66 10.65 7.38
CA PRO A 8 -7.08 11.87 7.97
C PRO A 8 -6.84 11.76 9.48
N GLN A 9 -7.75 11.09 10.21
CA GLN A 9 -7.63 10.86 11.66
C GLN A 9 -6.42 9.99 12.00
N LEU A 10 -6.21 8.87 11.27
CA LEU A 10 -5.04 8.02 11.47
C LEU A 10 -3.74 8.77 11.20
N ILE A 11 -3.68 9.53 10.10
CA ILE A 11 -2.50 10.31 9.72
C ILE A 11 -2.18 11.36 10.78
N ALA A 12 -3.18 12.11 11.27
CA ALA A 12 -3.03 13.10 12.30
C ALA A 12 -2.58 12.49 13.64
N ALA A 13 -3.15 11.35 14.04
CA ALA A 13 -2.78 10.65 15.28
C ALA A 13 -1.34 10.15 15.25
N VAL A 14 -0.89 9.59 14.13
CA VAL A 14 0.51 9.18 13.94
C VAL A 14 1.45 10.39 13.97
N GLY A 15 1.08 11.50 13.30
CA GLY A 15 1.86 12.73 13.28
C GLY A 15 1.97 13.38 14.66
N ALA A 16 0.88 13.41 15.43
CA ALA A 16 0.86 13.97 16.79
C ALA A 16 1.77 13.20 17.75
N ALA A 17 1.95 11.90 17.51
CA ALA A 17 2.85 11.04 18.29
C ALA A 17 4.30 11.01 17.76
N GLY A 18 4.69 11.94 16.86
CA GLY A 18 6.06 12.07 16.35
C GLY A 18 6.41 11.19 15.15
N GLY A 19 5.46 10.41 14.62
CA GLY A 19 5.63 9.67 13.38
C GLY A 19 5.27 10.48 12.13
N LEU A 20 5.52 9.93 10.94
CA LEU A 20 5.06 10.49 9.67
C LEU A 20 3.85 9.71 9.15
N GLY A 21 2.64 10.25 9.35
CA GLY A 21 1.43 9.70 8.75
C GLY A 21 1.42 9.89 7.23
N SER A 22 0.97 8.89 6.45
CA SER A 22 0.97 8.96 5.00
C SER A 22 -0.36 8.52 4.39
N LEU A 23 -0.92 9.36 3.51
CA LEU A 23 -2.16 9.10 2.78
C LEU A 23 -1.88 8.17 1.59
N GLY A 24 -2.57 7.02 1.53
CA GLY A 24 -2.56 6.16 0.35
C GLY A 24 -3.51 6.71 -0.72
N ALA A 25 -3.02 7.59 -1.59
CA ALA A 25 -3.84 8.34 -2.53
C ALA A 25 -3.99 7.71 -3.91
N ALA A 26 -3.31 6.59 -4.19
CA ALA A 26 -3.22 6.01 -5.52
C ALA A 26 -4.58 5.69 -6.19
N LEU A 27 -5.63 5.46 -5.41
CA LEU A 27 -7.00 5.18 -5.91
C LEU A 27 -7.93 6.39 -5.80
N LEU A 28 -7.45 7.52 -5.32
CA LEU A 28 -8.27 8.72 -5.12
C LEU A 28 -8.34 9.58 -6.39
N ALA A 29 -9.52 10.12 -6.66
CA ALA A 29 -9.65 11.19 -7.65
C ALA A 29 -8.90 12.46 -7.16
N PRO A 30 -8.43 13.35 -8.06
CA PRO A 30 -7.70 14.56 -7.70
C PRO A 30 -8.38 15.42 -6.63
N ALA A 31 -9.69 15.64 -6.75
CA ALA A 31 -10.47 16.40 -5.78
C ALA A 31 -10.47 15.73 -4.39
N ALA A 32 -10.52 14.40 -4.32
CA ALA A 32 -10.47 13.67 -3.06
C ALA A 32 -9.07 13.74 -2.39
N ILE A 33 -7.99 13.85 -3.18
CA ILE A 33 -6.64 14.10 -2.65
C ILE A 33 -6.59 15.48 -1.97
N ALA A 34 -7.11 16.52 -2.63
CA ALA A 34 -7.16 17.87 -2.09
C ALA A 34 -7.98 17.91 -0.77
N SER A 35 -9.20 17.37 -0.79
CA SER A 35 -10.07 17.33 0.41
C SER A 35 -9.44 16.55 1.57
N ALA A 36 -8.76 15.43 1.28
CA ALA A 36 -8.06 14.67 2.32
C ALA A 36 -6.89 15.45 2.91
N ALA A 37 -6.11 16.16 2.10
CA ALA A 37 -5.00 17.00 2.56
C ALA A 37 -5.49 18.16 3.44
N GLU A 38 -6.60 18.81 3.07
CA GLU A 38 -7.25 19.83 3.89
C GLU A 38 -7.75 19.27 5.23
N ALA A 39 -8.40 18.10 5.20
CA ALA A 39 -8.87 17.43 6.41
C ALA A 39 -7.71 17.06 7.35
N ILE A 40 -6.57 16.59 6.82
CA ILE A 40 -5.37 16.30 7.62
C ILE A 40 -4.87 17.58 8.30
N ARG A 41 -4.75 18.68 7.55
CA ARG A 41 -4.30 19.97 8.10
C ARG A 41 -5.26 20.56 9.13
N GLY A 42 -6.56 20.33 8.97
CA GLY A 42 -7.57 20.72 9.98
C GLY A 42 -7.44 19.94 11.29
N LEU A 43 -6.83 18.75 11.26
CA LEU A 43 -6.64 17.91 12.45
C LEU A 43 -5.24 18.05 13.07
N SER A 44 -4.22 18.42 12.30
CA SER A 44 -2.83 18.46 12.75
C SER A 44 -1.99 19.43 11.90
N ASN A 45 -1.08 20.15 12.56
CA ASN A 45 -0.04 20.94 11.89
C ASN A 45 1.26 20.15 11.64
N ARG A 46 1.27 18.86 11.97
CA ARG A 46 2.43 17.99 11.76
C ARG A 46 2.60 17.65 10.27
N PRO A 47 3.85 17.39 9.81
CA PRO A 47 4.09 16.96 8.44
C PRO A 47 3.40 15.63 8.14
N PHE A 48 2.98 15.45 6.88
CA PHE A 48 2.40 14.20 6.39
C PHE A 48 2.92 13.87 5.00
N GLY A 49 2.79 12.60 4.62
CA GLY A 49 3.13 12.09 3.29
C GLY A 49 1.90 11.79 2.43
N ILE A 50 2.10 11.73 1.12
CA ILE A 50 1.11 11.22 0.15
C ILE A 50 1.78 10.17 -0.73
N ASN A 51 1.12 9.01 -0.89
CA ASN A 51 1.61 7.91 -1.75
C ASN A 51 0.81 7.83 -3.05
N LEU A 52 1.52 7.72 -4.18
CA LEU A 52 0.99 7.47 -5.51
C LEU A 52 1.53 6.16 -6.10
N PHE A 53 0.81 5.60 -7.08
CA PHE A 53 1.30 4.51 -7.91
C PHE A 53 1.83 5.04 -9.24
N VAL A 54 2.97 4.51 -9.67
CA VAL A 54 3.51 4.75 -11.00
C VAL A 54 3.07 3.58 -11.89
N LEU A 55 2.20 3.87 -12.84
CA LEU A 55 1.59 2.84 -13.68
C LEU A 55 1.79 3.16 -15.15
N PRO A 56 2.03 2.15 -15.99
CA PRO A 56 1.89 2.32 -17.42
C PRO A 56 0.42 2.61 -17.78
N PRO A 57 0.16 3.15 -18.98
CA PRO A 57 -1.20 3.26 -19.51
C PRO A 57 -1.93 1.90 -19.43
N PRO A 58 -3.23 1.88 -19.09
CA PRO A 58 -3.99 0.64 -19.00
C PRO A 58 -4.01 -0.10 -20.33
N ASP A 59 -3.66 -1.38 -20.33
CA ASP A 59 -3.80 -2.28 -21.48
C ASP A 59 -4.96 -3.24 -21.26
N ALA A 60 -6.03 -3.07 -22.02
CA ALA A 60 -7.29 -3.82 -21.88
C ALA A 60 -7.73 -4.41 -23.23
N PRO A 61 -6.99 -5.36 -23.83
CA PRO A 61 -7.34 -5.93 -25.12
C PRO A 61 -8.69 -6.66 -25.04
N ALA A 62 -9.56 -6.38 -26.01
CA ALA A 62 -10.95 -6.89 -26.03
C ALA A 62 -11.03 -8.42 -25.88
N ALA A 63 -10.07 -9.16 -26.47
CA ALA A 63 -10.01 -10.61 -26.38
C ALA A 63 -9.77 -11.13 -24.96
N ARG A 64 -9.13 -10.35 -24.08
CA ARG A 64 -8.86 -10.71 -22.67
C ARG A 64 -9.91 -10.19 -21.70
N LEU A 65 -10.70 -9.17 -22.07
CA LEU A 65 -11.73 -8.60 -21.20
C LEU A 65 -12.82 -9.60 -20.87
N ARG A 66 -13.32 -10.32 -21.89
CA ARG A 66 -14.39 -11.33 -21.70
C ARG A 66 -13.97 -12.44 -20.71
N PRO A 67 -12.85 -13.13 -20.86
CA PRO A 67 -12.39 -14.12 -19.88
C PRO A 67 -12.20 -13.54 -18.47
N ALA A 68 -11.72 -12.30 -18.37
CA ALA A 68 -11.53 -11.65 -17.08
C ALA A 68 -12.88 -11.33 -16.37
N LEU A 69 -13.92 -10.96 -17.13
CA LEU A 69 -15.26 -10.75 -16.57
C LEU A 69 -15.93 -12.07 -16.19
N GLU A 70 -15.79 -13.13 -17.03
CA GLU A 70 -16.35 -14.45 -16.75
C GLU A 70 -15.88 -15.03 -15.40
N ARG A 71 -14.62 -14.75 -14.98
CA ARG A 71 -14.10 -15.14 -13.66
C ARG A 71 -14.86 -14.51 -12.50
N LEU A 72 -15.38 -13.30 -12.69
CA LEU A 72 -16.06 -12.53 -11.64
C LEU A 72 -17.58 -12.81 -11.61
N ALA A 73 -18.13 -13.33 -12.69
CA ALA A 73 -19.57 -13.52 -12.83
C ALA A 73 -20.21 -14.41 -11.74
N PRO A 74 -19.61 -15.54 -11.31
CA PRO A 74 -20.18 -16.35 -10.22
C PRO A 74 -20.33 -15.58 -8.91
N PHE A 75 -19.35 -14.75 -8.56
CA PHE A 75 -19.41 -13.92 -7.34
C PHE A 75 -20.44 -12.80 -7.46
N HIS A 76 -20.60 -12.21 -8.67
CA HIS A 76 -21.65 -11.23 -8.92
C HIS A 76 -23.03 -11.86 -8.71
N ALA A 77 -23.28 -13.04 -9.28
CA ALA A 77 -24.53 -13.77 -9.11
C ALA A 77 -24.81 -14.08 -7.63
N GLU A 78 -23.80 -14.56 -6.90
CA GLU A 78 -23.91 -14.86 -5.46
C GLU A 78 -24.29 -13.65 -4.60
N LEU A 79 -23.76 -12.47 -4.95
CA LEU A 79 -24.07 -11.22 -4.25
C LEU A 79 -25.32 -10.49 -4.80
N GLY A 80 -26.03 -11.08 -5.74
CA GLY A 80 -27.19 -10.46 -6.36
C GLY A 80 -26.87 -9.21 -7.20
N LEU A 81 -25.64 -9.12 -7.71
CA LEU A 81 -25.18 -8.01 -8.55
C LEU A 81 -25.52 -8.27 -10.03
N PRO A 82 -25.67 -7.21 -10.83
CA PRO A 82 -25.71 -7.36 -12.28
C PRO A 82 -24.42 -8.04 -12.78
N PRO A 83 -24.47 -8.69 -13.97
CA PRO A 83 -23.26 -9.22 -14.59
C PRO A 83 -22.15 -8.18 -14.65
N PRO A 84 -20.87 -8.57 -14.42
CA PRO A 84 -19.77 -7.64 -14.46
C PRO A 84 -19.62 -7.02 -15.86
N GLN A 85 -19.32 -5.73 -15.91
CA GLN A 85 -19.20 -4.96 -17.15
C GLN A 85 -17.85 -4.27 -17.23
N VAL A 86 -17.44 -3.93 -18.45
CA VAL A 86 -16.25 -3.10 -18.68
C VAL A 86 -16.58 -1.66 -18.27
N PRO A 87 -15.81 -1.06 -17.35
CA PRO A 87 -16.06 0.32 -16.94
C PRO A 87 -15.60 1.31 -18.02
N ALA A 88 -16.06 2.55 -17.92
CA ALA A 88 -15.67 3.62 -18.84
C ALA A 88 -14.20 4.04 -18.72
N SER A 89 -13.57 3.79 -17.56
CA SER A 89 -12.15 4.10 -17.33
C SER A 89 -11.53 3.10 -16.35
N PHE A 90 -10.21 2.96 -16.40
CA PHE A 90 -9.44 2.06 -15.52
C PHE A 90 -8.60 2.81 -14.48
N GLY A 91 -9.11 3.90 -13.94
CA GLY A 91 -8.49 4.66 -12.87
C GLY A 91 -8.61 6.17 -13.06
N ALA A 92 -8.03 6.92 -12.12
CA ALA A 92 -7.91 8.36 -12.22
C ALA A 92 -6.79 8.74 -13.21
N ASP A 93 -6.88 9.95 -13.76
CA ASP A 93 -5.83 10.52 -14.60
C ASP A 93 -4.55 10.75 -13.76
N PRO A 94 -3.42 10.09 -14.09
CA PRO A 94 -2.18 10.23 -13.34
C PRO A 94 -1.62 11.65 -13.32
N GLU A 95 -1.75 12.40 -14.42
CA GLU A 95 -1.26 13.77 -14.50
C GLU A 95 -2.07 14.69 -13.58
N ALA A 96 -3.39 14.54 -13.56
CA ALA A 96 -4.24 15.29 -12.67
C ALA A 96 -4.03 14.90 -11.18
N GLN A 97 -3.67 13.63 -10.88
CA GLN A 97 -3.26 13.23 -9.54
C GLN A 97 -1.94 13.90 -9.13
N ILE A 98 -0.95 13.97 -10.03
CA ILE A 98 0.32 14.68 -9.78
C ILE A 98 0.04 16.15 -9.45
N ASP A 99 -0.80 16.83 -10.23
CA ASP A 99 -1.18 18.22 -9.97
C ASP A 99 -1.81 18.41 -8.59
N ALA A 100 -2.75 17.55 -8.23
CA ALA A 100 -3.40 17.59 -6.92
C ALA A 100 -2.42 17.36 -5.76
N VAL A 101 -1.46 16.43 -5.92
CA VAL A 101 -0.42 16.16 -4.91
C VAL A 101 0.54 17.34 -4.77
N LEU A 102 0.98 17.93 -5.88
CA LEU A 102 1.87 19.10 -5.86
C LEU A 102 1.18 20.34 -5.28
N ALA A 103 -0.12 20.52 -5.55
CA ALA A 103 -0.94 21.58 -4.94
C ALA A 103 -1.16 21.33 -3.45
N ALA A 104 -1.36 20.07 -3.04
CA ALA A 104 -1.46 19.68 -1.64
C ALA A 104 -0.17 19.89 -0.85
N ALA A 105 0.99 20.01 -1.50
CA ALA A 105 2.29 20.29 -0.89
C ALA A 105 2.54 19.52 0.43
N PRO A 106 2.53 18.17 0.41
CA PRO A 106 2.88 17.37 1.60
C PRO A 106 4.38 17.51 1.89
N ALA A 107 4.84 17.07 3.08
CA ALA A 107 6.27 17.01 3.37
C ALA A 107 6.99 15.91 2.55
N VAL A 108 6.29 14.82 2.24
CA VAL A 108 6.83 13.67 1.51
C VAL A 108 5.84 13.22 0.44
N VAL A 109 6.34 12.93 -0.75
CA VAL A 109 5.63 12.13 -1.75
C VAL A 109 6.33 10.79 -1.87
N SER A 110 5.58 9.69 -1.79
CA SER A 110 6.15 8.38 -2.04
C SER A 110 5.53 7.72 -3.27
N THR A 111 6.34 6.96 -4.02
CA THR A 111 5.88 6.22 -5.20
C THR A 111 6.02 4.72 -5.01
N HIS A 112 5.17 3.99 -5.73
CA HIS A 112 5.14 2.54 -5.75
C HIS A 112 5.03 2.05 -7.19
N PHE A 113 5.65 0.91 -7.53
CA PHE A 113 5.68 0.27 -8.85
C PHE A 113 6.67 0.84 -9.87
N GLY A 114 7.57 1.72 -9.47
CA GLY A 114 8.61 2.24 -10.35
C GLY A 114 9.13 3.61 -9.93
N PRO A 115 10.10 4.11 -10.69
CA PRO A 115 10.65 5.45 -10.47
C PRO A 115 9.58 6.52 -10.68
N PRO A 116 9.59 7.58 -9.86
CA PRO A 116 8.64 8.68 -10.02
C PRO A 116 8.80 9.35 -11.39
N PRO A 117 7.68 9.78 -12.03
CA PRO A 117 7.74 10.51 -13.28
C PRO A 117 8.60 11.77 -13.15
N PRO A 118 9.39 12.14 -14.19
CA PRO A 118 10.26 13.33 -14.16
C PRO A 118 9.53 14.62 -13.75
N ARG A 119 8.28 14.79 -14.20
CA ARG A 119 7.43 15.93 -13.84
C ARG A 119 7.13 15.98 -12.34
N LEU A 120 6.83 14.83 -11.73
CA LEU A 120 6.60 14.73 -10.28
C LEU A 120 7.87 15.08 -9.52
N LEU A 121 9.02 14.51 -9.88
CA LEU A 121 10.31 14.81 -9.25
C LEU A 121 10.66 16.30 -9.33
N ALA A 122 10.58 16.89 -10.51
CA ALA A 122 10.86 18.32 -10.70
C ALA A 122 9.90 19.19 -9.88
N GLY A 123 8.61 18.84 -9.87
CA GLY A 123 7.58 19.55 -9.10
C GLY A 123 7.79 19.46 -7.58
N CYS A 124 8.22 18.30 -7.09
CA CYS A 124 8.56 18.10 -5.66
C CYS A 124 9.82 18.90 -5.29
N ARG A 125 10.89 18.80 -6.08
CA ARG A 125 12.14 19.56 -5.82
C ARG A 125 11.91 21.07 -5.76
N ALA A 126 11.12 21.61 -6.68
CA ALA A 126 10.78 23.04 -6.72
C ALA A 126 10.02 23.53 -5.48
N ARG A 127 9.44 22.59 -4.70
CA ARG A 127 8.64 22.87 -3.50
C ARG A 127 9.29 22.39 -2.19
N GLY A 128 10.50 21.82 -2.24
CA GLY A 128 11.16 21.24 -1.08
C GLY A 128 10.46 19.99 -0.52
N ILE A 129 9.71 19.26 -1.36
CA ILE A 129 9.01 18.03 -0.99
C ILE A 129 9.98 16.86 -1.19
N ALA A 130 10.23 16.06 -0.16
CA ALA A 130 11.04 14.86 -0.26
C ALA A 130 10.31 13.76 -1.04
N VAL A 131 11.05 13.00 -1.85
CA VAL A 131 10.49 11.92 -2.69
C VAL A 131 11.07 10.58 -2.28
N PHE A 132 10.22 9.67 -1.83
CA PHE A 132 10.57 8.29 -1.50
C PHE A 132 10.05 7.33 -2.58
N ALA A 133 10.72 6.20 -2.79
CA ALA A 133 10.22 5.18 -3.72
C ALA A 133 10.46 3.77 -3.21
N THR A 134 9.58 2.85 -3.60
CA THR A 134 9.61 1.46 -3.11
C THR A 134 10.46 0.58 -4.01
N ALA A 135 11.41 -0.15 -3.40
CA ALA A 135 12.20 -1.21 -4.00
C ALA A 135 11.95 -2.55 -3.32
N THR A 136 12.03 -3.64 -4.08
CA THR A 136 11.94 -5.02 -3.62
C THR A 136 13.22 -5.82 -3.89
N THR A 137 14.20 -5.20 -4.56
CA THR A 137 15.54 -5.73 -4.82
C THR A 137 16.58 -4.60 -4.72
N ALA A 138 17.86 -4.96 -4.57
CA ALA A 138 18.95 -3.99 -4.56
C ALA A 138 19.12 -3.29 -5.93
N ASP A 139 18.87 -3.97 -7.04
CA ASP A 139 18.94 -3.37 -8.37
C ASP A 139 17.82 -2.34 -8.59
N GLU A 140 16.61 -2.61 -8.09
CA GLU A 140 15.53 -1.62 -8.07
C GLU A 140 15.91 -0.40 -7.23
N ALA A 141 16.53 -0.60 -6.06
CA ALA A 141 16.99 0.50 -5.22
C ALA A 141 18.04 1.38 -5.93
N SER A 142 19.04 0.78 -6.59
CA SER A 142 20.02 1.50 -7.39
C SER A 142 19.40 2.30 -8.53
N ALA A 143 18.41 1.73 -9.22
CA ALA A 143 17.69 2.42 -10.29
C ALA A 143 16.89 3.63 -9.76
N LEU A 144 16.28 3.51 -8.58
CA LEU A 144 15.55 4.61 -7.93
C LEU A 144 16.49 5.71 -7.43
N GLU A 145 17.64 5.36 -6.84
CA GLU A 145 18.67 6.33 -6.46
C GLU A 145 19.17 7.10 -7.68
N ALA A 146 19.47 6.39 -8.78
CA ALA A 146 19.88 7.02 -10.04
C ALA A 146 18.79 7.92 -10.63
N ALA A 147 17.51 7.62 -10.42
CA ALA A 147 16.39 8.49 -10.77
C ALA A 147 16.30 9.74 -9.89
N GLY A 148 16.99 9.77 -8.76
CA GLY A 148 17.13 10.93 -7.88
C GLY A 148 16.02 11.05 -6.83
N VAL A 149 15.56 9.93 -6.26
CA VAL A 149 14.72 9.93 -5.06
C VAL A 149 15.56 10.20 -3.82
N ASP A 150 14.93 10.66 -2.74
CA ASP A 150 15.60 11.05 -1.50
C ASP A 150 15.74 9.90 -0.48
N ALA A 151 14.91 8.85 -0.61
CA ALA A 151 15.00 7.65 0.21
C ALA A 151 14.35 6.43 -0.47
N ILE A 152 14.81 5.23 -0.10
CA ILE A 152 14.28 3.94 -0.57
C ILE A 152 13.40 3.30 0.50
N VAL A 153 12.16 2.92 0.14
CA VAL A 153 11.34 2.03 0.96
C VAL A 153 11.64 0.59 0.56
N ALA A 154 12.42 -0.11 1.37
CA ALA A 154 12.79 -1.51 1.18
C ALA A 154 11.62 -2.42 1.59
N GLN A 155 10.81 -2.87 0.61
CA GLN A 155 9.62 -3.67 0.87
C GLN A 155 9.94 -5.17 0.90
N GLY A 156 10.05 -5.74 2.08
CA GLY A 156 10.19 -7.20 2.29
C GLY A 156 8.96 -7.99 1.86
N ALA A 157 9.14 -9.28 1.63
CA ALA A 157 8.08 -10.21 1.17
C ALA A 157 6.94 -10.37 2.20
N GLU A 158 7.20 -10.07 3.47
CA GLU A 158 6.22 -10.12 4.57
C GLU A 158 5.16 -9.01 4.49
N ALA A 159 5.43 -7.95 3.71
CA ALA A 159 4.55 -6.80 3.60
C ALA A 159 3.18 -7.15 3.03
N GLY A 160 2.13 -6.54 3.58
CA GLY A 160 0.77 -6.61 3.05
C GLY A 160 0.56 -5.71 1.83
N GLY A 161 -0.48 -5.99 1.06
CA GLY A 161 -0.79 -5.27 -0.17
C GLY A 161 0.09 -5.65 -1.35
N HIS A 162 0.11 -4.80 -2.35
CA HIS A 162 0.81 -5.05 -3.61
C HIS A 162 2.34 -5.10 -3.45
N ARG A 163 2.97 -6.05 -4.14
CA ARG A 163 4.42 -6.06 -4.32
C ARG A 163 4.85 -4.88 -5.17
N GLY A 164 5.84 -4.11 -4.68
CA GLY A 164 6.34 -2.90 -5.33
C GLY A 164 7.27 -3.14 -6.51
N THR A 165 7.60 -4.39 -6.82
CA THR A 165 8.58 -4.78 -7.85
C THR A 165 8.28 -4.18 -9.23
N PHE A 166 9.32 -3.78 -9.96
CA PHE A 166 9.17 -3.19 -11.31
C PHE A 166 10.27 -3.61 -12.31
N LEU A 167 11.43 -4.08 -11.86
CA LEU A 167 12.50 -4.57 -12.75
C LEU A 167 12.55 -6.09 -12.82
N ALA A 168 12.24 -6.78 -11.73
CA ALA A 168 12.35 -8.24 -11.65
C ALA A 168 10.96 -8.91 -11.66
N PRO A 169 10.87 -10.18 -12.11
CA PRO A 169 9.69 -10.99 -11.83
C PRO A 169 9.42 -11.06 -10.33
N SER A 170 8.14 -11.07 -9.93
CA SER A 170 7.75 -11.05 -8.52
C SER A 170 8.34 -12.20 -7.68
N ALA A 171 8.58 -13.35 -8.29
CA ALA A 171 9.23 -14.50 -7.63
C ALA A 171 10.70 -14.19 -7.24
N ALA A 172 11.46 -13.51 -8.10
CA ALA A 172 12.83 -13.11 -7.80
C ALA A 172 12.89 -11.95 -6.79
N ALA A 173 11.82 -11.20 -6.65
CA ALA A 173 11.66 -10.09 -5.71
C ALA A 173 11.03 -10.51 -4.37
N ALA A 174 11.00 -11.80 -4.03
CA ALA A 174 10.38 -12.34 -2.83
C ALA A 174 11.35 -12.41 -1.62
N LEU A 175 12.28 -11.46 -1.51
CA LEU A 175 13.20 -11.37 -0.37
C LEU A 175 12.47 -10.89 0.89
N GLY A 176 12.72 -11.55 2.02
CA GLY A 176 12.27 -11.09 3.33
C GLY A 176 13.01 -9.84 3.80
N THR A 177 12.40 -9.07 4.68
CA THR A 177 12.94 -7.81 5.22
C THR A 177 14.35 -7.97 5.82
N MET A 178 14.60 -9.09 6.51
CA MET A 178 15.91 -9.41 7.12
C MET A 178 17.05 -9.48 6.09
N VAL A 179 16.78 -9.95 4.88
CA VAL A 179 17.76 -10.08 3.79
C VAL A 179 17.79 -8.83 2.92
N LEU A 180 16.62 -8.27 2.65
CA LEU A 180 16.47 -7.14 1.72
C LEU A 180 17.09 -5.85 2.23
N VAL A 181 16.86 -5.53 3.52
CA VAL A 181 17.30 -4.26 4.11
C VAL A 181 18.83 -4.10 4.03
N PRO A 182 19.66 -5.04 4.53
CA PRO A 182 21.11 -4.89 4.41
C PRO A 182 21.59 -4.91 2.95
N ALA A 183 20.99 -5.75 2.09
CA ALA A 183 21.35 -5.78 0.67
C ALA A 183 21.12 -4.44 -0.05
N ILE A 184 20.09 -3.67 0.35
CA ILE A 184 19.86 -2.32 -0.16
C ILE A 184 20.77 -1.31 0.54
N ALA A 185 20.90 -1.36 1.87
CA ALA A 185 21.71 -0.42 2.64
C ALA A 185 23.20 -0.43 2.22
N ASP A 186 23.74 -1.60 1.87
CA ASP A 186 25.11 -1.75 1.37
C ASP A 186 25.27 -1.27 -0.09
N ARG A 187 24.16 -1.05 -0.81
CA ARG A 187 24.17 -0.75 -2.25
C ARG A 187 23.93 0.72 -2.59
N VAL A 188 23.16 1.43 -1.78
CA VAL A 188 22.78 2.84 -2.05
C VAL A 188 23.34 3.79 -0.99
N GLY A 189 23.60 5.04 -1.38
CA GLY A 189 24.09 6.10 -0.49
C GLY A 189 22.98 6.93 0.17
N ILE A 190 21.71 6.69 -0.16
CA ILE A 190 20.55 7.41 0.38
C ILE A 190 19.86 6.61 1.48
N PRO A 191 19.09 7.25 2.38
CA PRO A 191 18.41 6.58 3.49
C PRO A 191 17.51 5.42 3.04
N VAL A 192 17.52 4.32 3.82
CA VAL A 192 16.69 3.14 3.61
C VAL A 192 15.61 3.06 4.70
N ILE A 193 14.37 2.88 4.28
CA ILE A 193 13.19 2.76 5.14
C ILE A 193 12.72 1.31 5.06
N ALA A 194 12.86 0.53 6.13
CA ALA A 194 12.43 -0.87 6.13
C ALA A 194 10.91 -1.00 6.20
N ALA A 195 10.31 -1.86 5.36
CA ALA A 195 8.88 -2.12 5.34
C ALA A 195 8.58 -3.60 5.16
N GLY A 196 7.66 -4.14 5.95
CA GLY A 196 7.24 -5.55 5.93
C GLY A 196 7.63 -6.30 7.20
N GLY A 197 6.65 -6.98 7.81
CA GLY A 197 6.86 -7.79 9.02
C GLY A 197 7.10 -7.01 10.31
N ILE A 198 7.25 -5.69 10.27
CA ILE A 198 7.54 -4.85 11.45
C ILE A 198 6.23 -4.50 12.13
N MET A 199 6.06 -4.95 13.39
CA MET A 199 4.80 -4.83 14.11
C MET A 199 4.93 -4.16 15.50
N ASP A 200 6.14 -4.05 16.04
CA ASP A 200 6.46 -3.47 17.35
C ASP A 200 7.91 -2.95 17.42
N GLY A 201 8.33 -2.47 18.61
CA GLY A 201 9.67 -1.93 18.83
C GLY A 201 10.81 -2.93 18.64
N ARG A 202 10.56 -4.24 18.78
CA ARG A 202 11.57 -5.28 18.49
C ARG A 202 11.92 -5.29 17.01
N GLY A 203 10.88 -5.22 16.15
CA GLY A 203 11.04 -5.15 14.70
C GLY A 203 11.70 -3.85 14.26
N ILE A 204 11.39 -2.72 14.92
CA ILE A 204 12.04 -1.43 14.66
C ILE A 204 13.55 -1.53 14.95
N ARG A 205 13.95 -2.01 16.14
CA ARG A 205 15.36 -2.19 16.50
C ARG A 205 16.11 -3.11 15.53
N ALA A 206 15.47 -4.22 15.15
CA ALA A 206 16.05 -5.14 14.18
C ALA A 206 16.29 -4.46 12.83
N ALA A 207 15.32 -3.72 12.31
CA ALA A 207 15.46 -3.00 11.05
C ALA A 207 16.57 -1.94 11.08
N LEU A 208 16.68 -1.18 12.19
CA LEU A 208 17.77 -0.20 12.38
C LEU A 208 19.12 -0.88 12.46
N ALA A 209 19.24 -2.02 13.16
CA ALA A 209 20.47 -2.80 13.24
C ALA A 209 20.89 -3.39 11.88
N LEU A 210 19.95 -3.62 10.97
CA LEU A 210 20.20 -4.06 9.59
C LEU A 210 20.61 -2.93 8.63
N GLY A 211 20.71 -1.69 9.11
CA GLY A 211 21.13 -0.54 8.31
C GLY A 211 19.98 0.34 7.81
N ALA A 212 18.74 0.10 8.20
CA ALA A 212 17.66 1.03 7.91
C ALA A 212 17.80 2.32 8.73
N SER A 213 17.46 3.46 8.12
CA SER A 213 17.36 4.76 8.80
C SER A 213 16.02 5.00 9.47
N ALA A 214 14.99 4.29 9.02
CA ALA A 214 13.61 4.39 9.51
C ALA A 214 12.82 3.12 9.17
N VAL A 215 11.57 3.04 9.67
CA VAL A 215 10.64 1.95 9.34
C VAL A 215 9.31 2.48 8.83
N GLN A 216 8.67 1.71 7.94
CA GLN A 216 7.31 1.96 7.47
C GLN A 216 6.41 0.79 7.88
N MET A 217 5.44 1.06 8.74
CA MET A 217 4.53 0.07 9.30
C MET A 217 3.12 0.29 8.71
N GLY A 218 2.54 -0.77 8.14
CA GLY A 218 1.19 -0.71 7.56
C GLY A 218 0.20 -1.55 8.35
N THR A 219 0.36 -2.86 8.32
CA THR A 219 -0.55 -3.84 8.94
C THR A 219 -0.74 -3.59 10.43
N ALA A 220 0.29 -3.12 11.13
CA ALA A 220 0.26 -2.78 12.55
C ALA A 220 -0.82 -1.73 12.91
N PHE A 221 -1.18 -0.85 11.95
CA PHE A 221 -2.20 0.19 12.15
C PHE A 221 -3.60 -0.21 11.67
N LEU A 222 -3.78 -1.37 11.00
CA LEU A 222 -5.08 -1.74 10.42
C LEU A 222 -6.19 -1.91 11.47
N ALA A 223 -5.85 -2.34 12.68
CA ALA A 223 -6.81 -2.55 13.75
C ALA A 223 -7.11 -1.27 14.57
N CYS A 224 -6.34 -0.19 14.39
CA CYS A 224 -6.53 1.06 15.14
C CYS A 224 -7.95 1.62 14.96
N PRO A 225 -8.52 2.24 16.01
CA PRO A 225 -9.82 2.92 15.92
C PRO A 225 -9.87 3.95 14.79
N GLU A 226 -8.79 4.71 14.60
CA GLU A 226 -8.68 5.77 13.59
C GLU A 226 -8.56 5.24 12.16
N ALA A 227 -8.19 3.95 11.97
CA ALA A 227 -8.07 3.36 10.65
C ALA A 227 -9.44 3.10 10.02
N GLY A 228 -9.61 3.48 8.76
CA GLY A 228 -10.80 3.22 7.95
C GLY A 228 -10.93 1.77 7.48
N THR A 229 -10.23 0.85 8.14
CA THR A 229 -10.30 -0.59 7.87
C THR A 229 -11.70 -1.11 8.23
N HIS A 230 -12.31 -1.85 7.31
CA HIS A 230 -13.64 -2.42 7.52
C HIS A 230 -13.70 -3.32 8.77
N PRO A 231 -14.78 -3.30 9.59
CA PRO A 231 -14.88 -4.08 10.81
C PRO A 231 -14.62 -5.58 10.62
N ALA A 232 -15.13 -6.19 9.54
CA ALA A 232 -14.86 -7.59 9.21
C ALA A 232 -13.37 -7.87 8.92
N HIS A 233 -12.64 -6.91 8.34
CA HIS A 233 -11.20 -7.02 8.13
C HIS A 233 -10.46 -6.90 9.48
N LYS A 234 -10.83 -5.95 10.35
CA LYS A 234 -10.25 -5.85 11.70
C LYS A 234 -10.44 -7.14 12.50
N ALA A 235 -11.62 -7.73 12.45
CA ALA A 235 -11.89 -9.02 13.09
C ALA A 235 -11.06 -10.16 12.52
N ALA A 236 -10.91 -10.21 11.18
CA ALA A 236 -10.15 -11.26 10.51
C ALA A 236 -8.63 -11.20 10.80
N LEU A 237 -8.08 -10.01 11.13
CA LEU A 237 -6.66 -9.88 11.50
C LEU A 237 -6.30 -10.69 12.76
N ALA A 238 -7.23 -10.79 13.73
CA ALA A 238 -7.04 -11.44 15.01
C ALA A 238 -7.64 -12.86 15.06
N ALA A 239 -8.19 -13.35 13.95
CA ALA A 239 -8.83 -14.68 13.93
C ALA A 239 -7.79 -15.79 14.08
N ASP A 240 -8.10 -16.78 14.92
CA ASP A 240 -7.25 -17.96 15.10
C ASP A 240 -7.09 -18.72 13.78
N GLY A 241 -5.85 -19.12 13.48
CA GLY A 241 -5.52 -19.83 12.23
C GLY A 241 -5.58 -18.98 10.96
N ALA A 242 -5.76 -17.66 11.06
CA ALA A 242 -5.65 -16.79 9.91
C ALA A 242 -4.25 -16.87 9.31
N ASP A 243 -4.18 -16.91 7.97
CA ASP A 243 -2.95 -16.96 7.19
C ASP A 243 -3.00 -15.95 6.06
N THR A 244 -1.86 -15.66 5.45
CA THR A 244 -1.79 -14.77 4.30
C THR A 244 -1.30 -15.49 3.04
N MET A 245 -1.80 -15.07 1.90
CA MET A 245 -1.32 -15.53 0.60
C MET A 245 -1.00 -14.34 -0.31
N VAL A 246 -0.14 -14.56 -1.30
CA VAL A 246 0.10 -13.61 -2.38
C VAL A 246 -0.65 -14.08 -3.60
N THR A 247 -1.44 -13.21 -4.21
CA THR A 247 -2.15 -13.50 -5.45
C THR A 247 -2.14 -12.30 -6.38
N ARG A 248 -2.12 -12.56 -7.70
CA ARG A 248 -2.41 -11.54 -8.72
C ARG A 248 -3.83 -11.62 -9.26
N GLY A 249 -4.55 -12.70 -8.94
CA GLY A 249 -5.86 -13.01 -9.51
C GLY A 249 -6.94 -11.95 -9.24
N VAL A 250 -6.86 -11.23 -8.13
CA VAL A 250 -7.86 -10.24 -7.71
C VAL A 250 -7.66 -8.88 -8.39
N THR A 251 -6.41 -8.42 -8.51
CA THR A 251 -6.11 -7.04 -8.94
C THR A 251 -5.23 -6.96 -10.18
N GLY A 252 -4.70 -8.08 -10.65
CA GLY A 252 -3.79 -8.13 -11.79
C GLY A 252 -2.31 -7.94 -11.46
N ARG A 253 -1.99 -7.72 -10.16
CA ARG A 253 -0.62 -7.58 -9.67
C ARG A 253 -0.47 -8.34 -8.35
N PRO A 254 0.66 -9.02 -8.11
CA PRO A 254 0.88 -9.75 -6.87
C PRO A 254 0.65 -8.86 -5.64
N ALA A 255 -0.23 -9.29 -4.75
CA ALA A 255 -0.57 -8.60 -3.51
C ALA A 255 -0.80 -9.62 -2.39
N ARG A 256 -0.31 -9.31 -1.17
CA ARG A 256 -0.49 -10.15 0.01
C ARG A 256 -1.73 -9.72 0.79
N GLY A 257 -2.61 -10.68 1.06
CA GLY A 257 -3.78 -10.47 1.91
C GLY A 257 -4.09 -11.69 2.75
N LEU A 258 -5.04 -11.54 3.69
CA LEU A 258 -5.59 -12.66 4.44
C LEU A 258 -6.23 -13.66 3.48
N ARG A 259 -5.88 -14.93 3.64
CA ARG A 259 -6.40 -16.03 2.83
C ARG A 259 -7.92 -16.13 3.02
N ASN A 260 -8.63 -16.17 1.93
CA ASN A 260 -10.07 -16.38 1.91
C ASN A 260 -10.53 -16.95 0.55
N ARG A 261 -11.79 -17.28 0.44
CA ARG A 261 -12.38 -17.89 -0.76
C ARG A 261 -12.17 -17.06 -2.02
N LEU A 262 -12.31 -15.73 -1.96
CA LEU A 262 -12.10 -14.86 -3.14
C LEU A 262 -10.65 -14.97 -3.64
N LEU A 263 -9.68 -14.84 -2.74
CA LEU A 263 -8.27 -14.88 -3.11
C LEU A 263 -7.89 -16.23 -3.68
N GLU A 264 -8.29 -17.32 -3.03
CA GLU A 264 -8.00 -18.70 -3.48
C GLU A 264 -8.62 -19.02 -4.83
N THR A 265 -9.91 -18.71 -5.00
CA THR A 265 -10.61 -18.99 -6.26
C THR A 265 -10.01 -18.21 -7.43
N LEU A 266 -9.71 -16.92 -7.22
CA LEU A 266 -9.16 -16.08 -8.29
C LEU A 266 -7.67 -16.32 -8.53
N ASP A 267 -6.94 -16.92 -7.58
CA ASP A 267 -5.55 -17.34 -7.77
C ASP A 267 -5.44 -18.59 -8.64
N GLY A 268 -6.39 -19.50 -8.54
CA GLY A 268 -6.43 -20.74 -9.30
C GLY A 268 -6.47 -20.56 -10.83
N ASP A 269 -6.86 -19.38 -11.31
CA ASP A 269 -6.86 -19.01 -12.74
C ASP A 269 -6.27 -17.60 -12.97
N ALA A 270 -5.25 -17.25 -12.21
CA ALA A 270 -4.63 -15.92 -12.20
C ALA A 270 -4.06 -15.49 -13.56
N GLU A 271 -3.72 -16.43 -14.44
CA GLU A 271 -3.26 -16.17 -15.81
C GLU A 271 -4.33 -15.48 -16.68
N ARG A 272 -5.61 -15.67 -16.36
CA ARG A 272 -6.74 -15.01 -17.04
C ARG A 272 -6.96 -13.58 -16.54
N ALA A 273 -6.33 -13.17 -15.43
CA ALA A 273 -6.41 -11.80 -14.94
C ALA A 273 -5.67 -10.85 -15.88
N LEU A 274 -6.28 -9.69 -16.15
CA LEU A 274 -5.61 -8.57 -16.80
C LEU A 274 -4.62 -7.92 -15.84
N ASP A 275 -3.65 -7.20 -16.37
CA ASP A 275 -2.69 -6.51 -15.54
C ASP A 275 -3.32 -5.33 -14.78
N TYR A 276 -2.71 -4.96 -13.65
CA TYR A 276 -3.09 -3.76 -12.92
C TYR A 276 -2.89 -2.51 -13.80
N PRO A 277 -3.80 -1.54 -13.84
CA PRO A 277 -4.97 -1.35 -12.97
C PRO A 277 -6.27 -2.01 -13.48
N VAL A 278 -6.29 -2.60 -14.68
CA VAL A 278 -7.51 -3.08 -15.33
C VAL A 278 -8.25 -4.09 -14.45
N GLN A 279 -7.60 -5.17 -14.05
CA GLN A 279 -8.21 -6.20 -13.20
C GLN A 279 -8.67 -5.65 -11.85
N ASN A 280 -7.92 -4.71 -11.27
CA ASN A 280 -8.29 -4.06 -10.01
C ASN A 280 -9.64 -3.32 -10.14
N VAL A 281 -9.85 -2.61 -11.26
CA VAL A 281 -11.09 -1.88 -11.50
C VAL A 281 -12.25 -2.84 -11.81
N LEU A 282 -12.02 -3.87 -12.63
CA LEU A 282 -13.05 -4.89 -12.92
C LEU A 282 -13.58 -5.58 -11.65
N SER A 283 -12.71 -5.87 -10.69
CA SER A 283 -13.07 -6.53 -9.42
C SER A 283 -13.58 -5.56 -8.33
N SER A 284 -13.48 -4.24 -8.52
CA SER A 284 -13.76 -3.25 -7.47
C SER A 284 -15.23 -3.25 -7.02
N GLY A 285 -16.17 -3.36 -7.95
CA GLY A 285 -17.61 -3.41 -7.67
C GLY A 285 -18.00 -4.61 -6.80
N LEU A 286 -17.46 -5.78 -7.15
CA LEU A 286 -17.62 -7.02 -6.38
C LEU A 286 -17.09 -6.85 -4.95
N ARG A 287 -15.84 -6.40 -4.79
CA ARG A 287 -15.20 -6.23 -3.49
C ARG A 287 -15.94 -5.20 -2.61
N GLY A 288 -16.42 -4.12 -3.23
CA GLY A 288 -17.23 -3.12 -2.53
C GLY A 288 -18.59 -3.65 -2.09
N ALA A 289 -19.26 -4.46 -2.91
CA ALA A 289 -20.52 -5.11 -2.54
C ALA A 289 -20.31 -6.14 -1.42
N ALA A 290 -19.27 -6.94 -1.50
CA ALA A 290 -18.90 -7.89 -0.44
C ALA A 290 -18.67 -7.19 0.90
N ALA A 291 -17.98 -6.05 0.91
CA ALA A 291 -17.78 -5.25 2.12
C ALA A 291 -19.12 -4.75 2.69
N ARG A 292 -20.00 -4.17 1.86
CA ARG A 292 -21.34 -3.73 2.33
C ARG A 292 -22.21 -4.85 2.87
N ALA A 293 -22.04 -6.07 2.33
CA ALA A 293 -22.76 -7.26 2.77
C ALA A 293 -22.10 -7.98 3.96
N GLY A 294 -20.95 -7.47 4.48
CA GLY A 294 -20.20 -8.11 5.56
C GLY A 294 -19.59 -9.47 5.18
N ARG A 295 -19.43 -9.77 3.87
CA ARG A 295 -18.93 -11.02 3.33
C ARG A 295 -17.38 -11.01 3.32
N ALA A 296 -16.80 -11.25 4.49
CA ALA A 296 -15.33 -11.29 4.68
C ALA A 296 -14.64 -12.29 3.71
N ASP A 297 -15.31 -13.39 3.38
CA ASP A 297 -14.83 -14.39 2.44
C ASP A 297 -14.69 -13.89 1.00
N LEU A 298 -15.33 -12.77 0.64
CA LEU A 298 -15.29 -12.13 -0.68
C LEU A 298 -14.63 -10.74 -0.67
N MET A 299 -14.01 -10.34 0.43
CA MET A 299 -13.27 -9.08 0.53
C MET A 299 -11.79 -9.26 0.18
N ALA A 300 -11.17 -8.24 -0.41
CA ALA A 300 -9.72 -8.17 -0.52
C ALA A 300 -9.16 -7.54 0.77
N MET A 301 -8.76 -8.37 1.72
CA MET A 301 -8.26 -7.96 3.03
C MET A 301 -6.73 -7.97 3.04
N TRP A 302 -6.12 -6.89 2.52
CA TRP A 302 -4.67 -6.79 2.42
C TRP A 302 -4.03 -6.66 3.80
N ALA A 303 -3.11 -7.58 4.11
CA ALA A 303 -2.39 -7.64 5.38
C ALA A 303 -1.06 -8.37 5.20
N GLY A 304 -0.03 -7.97 5.95
CA GLY A 304 1.27 -8.64 6.00
C GLY A 304 1.26 -9.87 6.92
N GLN A 305 2.33 -10.64 6.87
CA GLN A 305 2.47 -11.89 7.64
C GLN A 305 2.42 -11.70 9.16
N GLY A 306 2.76 -10.49 9.66
CA GLY A 306 2.66 -10.18 11.10
C GLY A 306 1.26 -9.80 11.58
N HIS A 307 0.20 -9.99 10.80
CA HIS A 307 -1.15 -9.48 11.06
C HIS A 307 -1.72 -9.84 12.44
N ALA A 308 -1.41 -11.03 12.97
CA ALA A 308 -1.87 -11.47 14.28
C ALA A 308 -1.33 -10.63 15.45
N GLN A 309 -0.31 -9.80 15.21
CA GLN A 309 0.23 -8.86 16.20
C GLN A 309 -0.43 -7.47 16.13
N ALA A 310 -1.37 -7.24 15.20
CA ALA A 310 -2.10 -5.98 15.10
C ALA A 310 -2.95 -5.76 16.37
N ARG A 311 -2.94 -4.52 16.90
CA ARG A 311 -3.61 -4.16 18.16
C ARG A 311 -4.70 -3.13 17.91
N ALA A 312 -5.86 -3.35 18.51
CA ALA A 312 -7.00 -2.44 18.47
C ALA A 312 -6.84 -1.31 19.51
N GLU A 313 -5.73 -0.58 19.42
CA GLU A 313 -5.39 0.54 20.29
C GLU A 313 -5.24 1.83 19.47
N PRO A 314 -5.40 3.02 20.08
CA PRO A 314 -5.18 4.28 19.38
C PRO A 314 -3.78 4.37 18.76
N ALA A 315 -3.70 4.88 17.52
CA ALA A 315 -2.46 4.91 16.75
C ALA A 315 -1.34 5.68 17.46
N GLY A 316 -1.66 6.80 18.10
CA GLY A 316 -0.70 7.58 18.89
C GLY A 316 -0.12 6.81 20.07
N VAL A 317 -0.92 6.00 20.76
CA VAL A 317 -0.47 5.12 21.85
C VAL A 317 0.50 4.07 21.33
N LEU A 318 0.18 3.46 20.19
CA LEU A 318 1.06 2.47 19.56
C LEU A 318 2.41 3.07 19.14
N VAL A 319 2.41 4.25 18.50
CA VAL A 319 3.63 4.93 18.07
C VAL A 319 4.53 5.24 19.28
N ALA A 320 3.97 5.81 20.36
CA ALA A 320 4.74 6.14 21.56
C ALA A 320 5.32 4.88 22.23
N ARG A 321 4.53 3.80 22.32
CA ARG A 321 4.98 2.52 22.86
C ARG A 321 6.12 1.93 22.02
N TRP A 322 5.94 1.82 20.72
CA TRP A 322 6.94 1.21 19.84
C TRP A 322 8.25 2.00 19.80
N ALA A 323 8.18 3.33 19.86
CA ALA A 323 9.38 4.16 19.98
C ALA A 323 10.10 3.90 21.30
N SER A 324 9.40 3.88 22.43
CA SER A 324 9.97 3.52 23.73
C SER A 324 10.58 2.11 23.72
N GLU A 325 9.87 1.10 23.20
CA GLU A 325 10.36 -0.27 23.04
C GLU A 325 11.62 -0.33 22.15
N ALA A 326 11.71 0.55 21.16
CA ALA A 326 12.85 0.65 20.26
C ALA A 326 14.04 1.46 20.85
N GLY A 327 13.83 2.12 21.98
CA GLY A 327 14.83 3.02 22.56
C GLY A 327 14.99 4.32 21.78
N LEU A 328 13.93 4.77 21.11
CA LEU A 328 13.90 6.00 20.33
C LEU A 328 13.26 7.13 21.14
N GLU A 329 13.87 8.30 21.13
CA GLU A 329 13.25 9.52 21.61
C GLU A 329 12.39 10.11 20.49
N ILE A 330 11.12 10.38 20.77
CA ILE A 330 10.22 11.07 19.84
C ILE A 330 10.17 12.54 20.25
N PRO A 331 10.38 13.49 19.31
CA PRO A 331 10.35 14.92 19.59
C PRO A 331 8.97 15.48 19.92
#